data_361062dfcb921da299811de22e06ac55
#
_entry.id   361062dfcb921da299811de22e06ac55
#
_cell.length_a   1.000
_cell.length_b   1.000
_cell.length_c   1.000
_cell.angle_alpha   90.00
_cell.angle_beta   90.00
_cell.angle_gamma   90.00
#
_symmetry.space_group_name_H-M   'P 1'
#
loop_
_entity.id
_entity.type
_entity.pdbx_description
1 polymer ?
#
loop_
_entity_poly.entity_id
_entity_poly.type
_entity_poly.pdbx_seq_one_letter_code
_entity_poly.pdbx_strand_id
1 'polypeptide(L)'
;ATKAETKESEETTSKTEETQEPEKEDVKAETKEAEDTVSETEDAQEPEADVVAKSKSDAKDSKKNDSEEHLDEIDESNAEDAEDTENEKRHTIPMLDYHSMSMENLVGELQRLVKNEKVQAINKHVSSIKYEFDQKFQEFLDEKKEEFVSKGGNEIDFRYNSVTKRQFNEVYSDFREKRDQYYKKLDQSLKTNLQKRLDIIEELKGLIDVEEDINTTYNNFKDLQNRWRNAGPIPRSNYNDVWRTYHHHMEIFYDFLHLNRELRDLDFKHNLEEKQKLVERAEALADEPDLGKAFRELQTLHKIWKEDIGPVAKEHREEIWEKFSTATKAMHHRRQEHFQELEKSY
;
A
#
# COMPACT_ATOMS: atom_id res chain seq x y z
N ALA A 1 -45.31 22.27 -46.18
CA ALA A 1 -45.84 21.45 -47.22
C ALA A 1 -44.98 20.22 -47.33
N THR A 2 -45.47 19.18 -46.76
CA THR A 2 -46.02 17.94 -47.33
C THR A 2 -44.98 16.98 -47.83
N LYS A 3 -44.97 15.91 -47.16
CA LYS A 3 -45.38 14.48 -47.31
C LYS A 3 -44.23 13.62 -47.76
N ALA A 4 -43.87 12.65 -46.99
CA ALA A 4 -44.51 11.33 -46.74
C ALA A 4 -44.14 10.30 -47.77
N GLU A 5 -43.79 9.21 -47.29
CA GLU A 5 -44.19 7.80 -47.38
C GLU A 5 -43.22 6.95 -48.22
N THR A 6 -42.76 5.90 -47.76
CA THR A 6 -43.13 4.59 -47.21
C THR A 6 -42.67 3.46 -48.13
N LYS A 7 -42.32 2.39 -47.45
CA LYS A 7 -42.48 0.94 -47.73
C LYS A 7 -41.30 0.19 -48.32
N GLU A 8 -40.82 -0.74 -47.57
CA GLU A 8 -41.13 -2.20 -47.41
C GLU A 8 -40.57 -2.98 -48.58
N SER A 9 -40.01 -4.10 -48.54
CA SER A 9 -40.07 -5.26 -47.71
C SER A 9 -39.27 -6.38 -48.37
N GLU A 10 -39.02 -7.37 -47.58
CA GLU A 10 -38.98 -8.83 -47.81
C GLU A 10 -37.69 -9.41 -48.38
N GLU A 11 -37.02 -10.17 -47.57
CA GLU A 11 -37.19 -11.63 -47.23
C GLU A 11 -36.61 -12.54 -48.27
N THR A 12 -35.70 -13.39 -47.95
CA THR A 12 -35.87 -14.82 -47.79
C THR A 12 -34.51 -15.57 -47.74
N THR A 13 -34.33 -16.24 -46.64
CA THR A 13 -34.11 -17.69 -46.42
C THR A 13 -32.85 -18.39 -46.95
N SER A 14 -32.08 -18.90 -46.01
CA SER A 14 -31.99 -20.31 -45.60
C SER A 14 -31.00 -21.22 -46.34
N LYS A 15 -30.11 -21.81 -45.58
CA LYS A 15 -29.78 -23.23 -45.34
C LYS A 15 -28.33 -23.40 -44.89
N THR A 16 -28.07 -23.80 -43.66
CA THR A 16 -27.90 -25.19 -43.12
C THR A 16 -27.03 -26.13 -43.93
N GLU A 17 -26.00 -26.58 -43.29
CA GLU A 17 -25.39 -27.93 -43.18
C GLU A 17 -24.03 -27.81 -42.56
N GLU A 18 -23.81 -28.16 -41.34
CA GLU A 18 -23.71 -29.47 -40.63
C GLU A 18 -22.41 -30.25 -40.94
N THR A 19 -21.74 -30.58 -39.80
CA THR A 19 -20.95 -31.79 -39.48
C THR A 19 -19.51 -31.83 -39.98
N GLN A 20 -18.48 -31.95 -39.09
CA GLN A 20 -18.09 -33.12 -38.31
C GLN A 20 -16.76 -32.86 -37.58
N GLU A 21 -16.72 -33.17 -36.29
CA GLU A 21 -15.52 -33.67 -35.60
C GLU A 21 -15.20 -35.09 -36.14
N PRO A 22 -13.96 -35.56 -36.02
CA PRO A 22 -13.66 -36.50 -34.95
C PRO A 22 -12.25 -36.42 -34.33
N GLU A 23 -12.24 -36.68 -33.04
CA GLU A 23 -11.62 -37.80 -32.27
C GLU A 23 -10.10 -37.88 -32.14
N LYS A 24 -9.72 -37.78 -30.88
CA LYS A 24 -8.73 -38.47 -30.04
C LYS A 24 -7.78 -39.46 -30.71
N GLU A 25 -6.52 -39.35 -30.34
CA GLU A 25 -5.73 -40.52 -29.91
C GLU A 25 -4.65 -40.15 -28.91
N ASP A 26 -4.74 -40.81 -27.77
CA ASP A 26 -3.71 -40.99 -26.73
C ASP A 26 -2.56 -41.83 -27.28
N VAL A 27 -1.30 -41.47 -26.93
CA VAL A 27 -0.26 -42.48 -26.67
C VAL A 27 0.65 -42.03 -25.56
N LYS A 28 0.85 -42.94 -24.65
CA LYS A 28 1.45 -43.02 -23.34
C LYS A 28 2.92 -43.44 -23.43
N ALA A 29 3.68 -43.00 -22.39
CA ALA A 29 4.84 -43.62 -21.77
C ALA A 29 6.17 -43.65 -22.58
N GLU A 30 7.33 -43.48 -21.98
CA GLU A 30 7.93 -44.10 -20.83
C GLU A 30 9.25 -43.40 -20.42
N THR A 31 9.51 -43.40 -19.14
CA THR A 31 10.71 -43.26 -18.36
C THR A 31 11.99 -43.86 -18.95
N LYS A 32 13.16 -43.21 -18.69
CA LYS A 32 14.34 -43.90 -18.11
C LYS A 32 15.36 -42.93 -17.51
N GLU A 33 15.68 -43.20 -16.27
CA GLU A 33 16.84 -42.82 -15.47
C GLU A 33 18.16 -43.33 -16.06
N ALA A 34 19.26 -42.64 -15.70
CA ALA A 34 20.57 -43.15 -15.31
C ALA A 34 21.47 -41.93 -15.02
N GLU A 35 21.79 -41.64 -13.84
CA GLU A 35 22.91 -41.97 -12.92
C GLU A 35 24.33 -41.90 -13.53
N ASP A 36 25.12 -41.10 -12.77
CA ASP A 36 26.49 -41.30 -12.28
C ASP A 36 27.67 -40.97 -13.23
N THR A 37 28.56 -40.07 -12.81
CA THR A 37 29.82 -40.36 -12.08
C THR A 37 30.68 -39.10 -11.91
N VAL A 38 31.10 -38.92 -10.68
CA VAL A 38 32.26 -38.30 -10.03
C VAL A 38 33.54 -38.24 -10.87
N SER A 39 34.29 -37.10 -10.78
CA SER A 39 35.73 -37.15 -10.52
C SER A 39 36.28 -35.81 -10.05
N GLU A 40 36.93 -35.86 -8.90
CA GLU A 40 37.82 -34.93 -8.21
C GLU A 40 39.08 -34.60 -9.05
N THR A 41 39.68 -33.46 -8.76
CA THR A 41 41.08 -33.21 -8.27
C THR A 41 41.36 -31.71 -8.26
N GLU A 42 41.59 -31.09 -7.07
CA GLU A 42 42.88 -30.61 -6.49
C GLU A 42 43.76 -29.81 -7.43
N ASP A 43 44.21 -28.60 -7.13
CA ASP A 43 45.15 -28.16 -6.09
C ASP A 43 45.50 -26.65 -6.21
N ALA A 44 45.58 -25.98 -5.06
CA ALA A 44 46.59 -25.05 -4.55
C ALA A 44 46.84 -23.66 -5.15
N GLN A 45 46.81 -22.73 -4.27
CA GLN A 45 47.76 -21.69 -3.80
C GLN A 45 47.22 -20.28 -3.71
N GLU A 46 47.03 -19.85 -2.45
CA GLU A 46 47.11 -18.45 -2.02
C GLU A 46 48.54 -17.89 -2.25
N PRO A 47 48.69 -16.56 -2.33
CA PRO A 47 49.33 -15.96 -1.15
C PRO A 47 48.67 -14.66 -0.65
N GLU A 48 48.86 -14.49 0.68
CA GLU A 48 48.60 -13.35 1.52
C GLU A 48 49.13 -12.03 1.00
N ALA A 49 48.35 -10.96 1.20
CA ALA A 49 48.65 -9.68 1.79
C ALA A 49 47.58 -8.64 1.37
N ASP A 50 46.71 -8.19 2.24
CA ASP A 50 46.82 -6.90 2.90
C ASP A 50 45.69 -6.66 3.89
N VAL A 51 46.05 -6.70 5.14
CA VAL A 51 45.17 -6.38 6.26
C VAL A 51 45.50 -4.94 6.68
N VAL A 52 44.90 -3.93 6.10
CA VAL A 52 44.85 -2.54 6.66
C VAL A 52 43.82 -1.62 5.95
N ALA A 53 42.76 -2.10 5.32
CA ALA A 53 41.77 -1.17 4.74
C ALA A 53 40.31 -1.42 5.20
N LYS A 54 40.12 -2.23 6.25
CA LYS A 54 38.76 -2.71 6.63
C LYS A 54 38.06 -1.93 7.74
N SER A 55 38.66 -0.88 8.32
CA SER A 55 38.07 -0.18 9.45
C SER A 55 37.43 1.19 9.14
N LYS A 56 37.47 1.65 7.86
CA LYS A 56 36.82 2.90 7.45
C LYS A 56 35.60 2.72 6.51
N SER A 57 35.42 1.54 5.93
CA SER A 57 34.27 1.24 5.11
C SER A 57 33.07 0.78 5.94
N ASP A 58 33.30 0.05 7.04
CA ASP A 58 32.23 -0.50 7.87
C ASP A 58 31.45 0.59 8.65
N ALA A 59 32.11 1.72 8.98
CA ALA A 59 31.43 2.84 9.64
C ALA A 59 30.60 3.72 8.68
N LYS A 60 30.90 3.65 7.38
CA LYS A 60 30.14 4.39 6.36
C LYS A 60 28.98 3.55 5.83
N ASP A 61 29.15 2.23 5.78
CA ASP A 61 28.08 1.30 5.41
C ASP A 61 27.05 1.10 6.52
N SER A 62 27.46 1.06 7.80
CA SER A 62 26.51 0.99 8.91
C SER A 62 25.66 2.26 9.03
N LYS A 63 26.25 3.45 8.81
CA LYS A 63 25.50 4.71 8.79
C LYS A 63 24.54 4.81 7.60
N LYS A 64 24.88 4.18 6.48
CA LYS A 64 24.03 4.15 5.29
C LYS A 64 22.86 3.18 5.50
N ASN A 65 23.12 2.02 6.09
CA ASN A 65 22.07 1.03 6.43
C ASN A 65 21.06 1.58 7.44
N ASP A 66 21.51 2.21 8.54
CA ASP A 66 20.59 2.81 9.52
C ASP A 66 19.68 3.89 8.88
N SER A 67 20.22 4.64 7.90
CA SER A 67 19.43 5.66 7.22
C SER A 67 18.41 5.06 6.26
N GLU A 68 18.79 3.98 5.58
CA GLU A 68 17.92 3.25 4.66
C GLU A 68 16.79 2.55 5.45
N GLU A 69 17.09 1.91 6.58
CA GLU A 69 16.08 1.28 7.45
C GLU A 69 15.01 2.27 7.92
N HIS A 70 15.41 3.45 8.40
CA HIS A 70 14.45 4.47 8.84
C HIS A 70 13.61 5.05 7.69
N LEU A 71 14.17 5.12 6.50
CA LEU A 71 13.44 5.57 5.33
C LEU A 71 12.49 4.49 4.81
N ASP A 72 12.90 3.22 4.87
CA ASP A 72 12.04 2.09 4.53
C ASP A 72 10.85 1.98 5.51
N GLU A 73 11.05 2.26 6.82
CA GLU A 73 9.96 2.31 7.80
C GLU A 73 8.94 3.41 7.48
N ILE A 74 9.41 4.59 7.04
CA ILE A 74 8.52 5.68 6.59
C ILE A 74 7.79 5.29 5.31
N ASP A 75 8.48 4.65 4.36
CA ASP A 75 7.86 4.18 3.11
C ASP A 75 6.80 3.11 3.36
N GLU A 76 7.06 2.18 4.29
CA GLU A 76 6.07 1.19 4.71
C GLU A 76 4.84 1.86 5.33
N SER A 77 5.05 2.86 6.18
CA SER A 77 3.96 3.63 6.78
C SER A 77 3.19 4.45 5.74
N ASN A 78 3.87 5.05 4.75
CA ASN A 78 3.21 5.72 3.64
C ASN A 78 2.40 4.75 2.76
N ALA A 79 2.88 3.52 2.56
CA ALA A 79 2.16 2.51 1.83
C ALA A 79 0.89 2.04 2.57
N GLU A 80 0.94 1.93 3.91
CA GLU A 80 -0.24 1.65 4.74
C GLU A 80 -1.25 2.80 4.68
N ASP A 81 -0.79 4.05 4.76
CA ASP A 81 -1.65 5.22 4.62
C ASP A 81 -2.22 5.36 3.20
N ALA A 82 -1.51 4.89 2.17
CA ALA A 82 -1.99 4.86 0.80
C ALA A 82 -3.16 3.88 0.59
N GLU A 83 -3.22 2.80 1.35
CA GLU A 83 -4.37 1.89 1.37
C GLU A 83 -5.61 2.52 2.02
N ASP A 84 -5.43 3.59 2.82
CA ASP A 84 -6.47 4.26 3.60
C ASP A 84 -6.71 5.72 3.16
N THR A 85 -6.23 6.14 1.99
CA THR A 85 -6.17 7.55 1.53
C THR A 85 -7.52 8.27 1.30
N GLU A 86 -8.66 7.61 1.40
CA GLU A 86 -9.94 8.34 1.40
C GLU A 86 -10.19 9.17 2.69
N ASN A 87 -9.24 9.19 3.63
CA ASN A 87 -9.38 9.83 4.94
C ASN A 87 -8.38 10.98 5.17
N GLU A 88 -8.47 12.06 4.40
CA GLU A 88 -7.73 13.31 4.68
C GLU A 88 -8.03 13.90 6.07
N LYS A 89 -9.15 13.52 6.69
CA LYS A 89 -9.49 13.83 8.07
C LYS A 89 -9.87 12.54 8.77
N ARG A 90 -8.92 11.91 9.46
CA ARG A 90 -9.23 10.78 10.35
C ARG A 90 -10.23 11.25 11.40
N HIS A 91 -11.51 10.94 11.17
CA HIS A 91 -12.54 11.11 12.19
C HIS A 91 -12.32 10.06 13.27
N THR A 92 -11.74 10.50 14.40
CA THR A 92 -11.51 9.61 15.53
C THR A 92 -12.81 9.50 16.31
N ILE A 93 -13.45 8.34 16.27
CA ILE A 93 -14.63 8.05 17.08
C ILE A 93 -14.13 7.72 18.49
N PRO A 94 -14.63 8.39 19.55
CA PRO A 94 -14.23 8.09 20.91
C PRO A 94 -14.65 6.67 21.28
N MET A 95 -13.75 5.90 21.91
CA MET A 95 -14.03 4.57 22.41
C MET A 95 -14.94 4.69 23.64
N LEU A 96 -16.09 4.05 23.58
CA LEU A 96 -17.02 3.98 24.71
C LEU A 96 -16.68 2.79 25.59
N ASP A 97 -17.17 2.83 26.84
CA ASP A 97 -17.09 1.67 27.75
C ASP A 97 -18.18 0.63 27.40
N TYR A 98 -17.83 -0.23 26.45
CA TYR A 98 -18.73 -1.29 25.98
C TYR A 98 -18.97 -2.38 27.02
N HIS A 99 -18.05 -2.53 27.97
CA HIS A 99 -18.19 -3.51 29.04
C HIS A 99 -19.39 -3.21 29.96
N SER A 100 -19.65 -1.94 30.26
CA SER A 100 -20.80 -1.53 31.11
C SER A 100 -22.16 -1.56 30.41
N MET A 101 -22.19 -1.72 29.07
CA MET A 101 -23.41 -1.67 28.27
C MET A 101 -24.23 -2.98 28.35
N SER A 102 -25.55 -2.88 28.32
CA SER A 102 -26.40 -4.04 28.11
C SER A 102 -26.32 -4.59 26.68
N MET A 103 -26.75 -5.83 26.47
CA MET A 103 -26.73 -6.44 25.10
C MET A 103 -27.57 -5.62 24.12
N GLU A 104 -28.69 -5.06 24.52
CA GLU A 104 -29.55 -4.21 23.67
C GLU A 104 -28.82 -2.89 23.29
N ASN A 105 -28.13 -2.30 24.27
CA ASN A 105 -27.35 -1.08 24.04
C ASN A 105 -26.15 -1.34 23.10
N LEU A 106 -25.47 -2.48 23.22
CA LEU A 106 -24.41 -2.89 22.31
C LEU A 106 -24.93 -3.07 20.88
N VAL A 107 -26.13 -3.67 20.71
CA VAL A 107 -26.76 -3.79 19.37
C VAL A 107 -27.11 -2.40 18.81
N GLY A 108 -27.69 -1.53 19.64
CA GLY A 108 -28.03 -0.15 19.24
C GLY A 108 -26.82 0.66 18.83
N GLU A 109 -25.73 0.57 19.59
CA GLU A 109 -24.47 1.25 19.28
C GLU A 109 -23.82 0.70 18.01
N LEU A 110 -23.79 -0.63 17.83
CA LEU A 110 -23.32 -1.27 16.60
C LEU A 110 -24.12 -0.77 15.39
N GLN A 111 -25.44 -0.71 15.51
CA GLN A 111 -26.31 -0.22 14.45
C GLN A 111 -26.05 1.25 14.12
N ARG A 112 -25.84 2.10 15.15
CA ARG A 112 -25.49 3.51 14.98
C ARG A 112 -24.18 3.67 14.21
N LEU A 113 -23.14 2.93 14.60
CA LEU A 113 -21.84 2.97 13.97
C LEU A 113 -21.89 2.50 12.50
N VAL A 114 -22.52 1.36 12.23
CA VAL A 114 -22.61 0.78 10.87
C VAL A 114 -23.43 1.68 9.92
N LYS A 115 -24.39 2.45 10.46
CA LYS A 115 -25.23 3.37 9.67
C LYS A 115 -24.56 4.69 9.38
N ASN A 116 -23.83 5.26 10.36
CA ASN A 116 -23.42 6.66 10.32
C ASN A 116 -21.92 6.85 10.03
N GLU A 117 -21.10 5.81 10.24
CA GLU A 117 -19.65 5.93 10.21
C GLU A 117 -19.02 5.12 9.07
N LYS A 118 -17.82 5.52 8.67
CA LYS A 118 -17.07 4.78 7.67
C LYS A 118 -16.54 3.47 8.24
N VAL A 119 -16.51 2.43 7.42
CA VAL A 119 -16.10 1.07 7.80
C VAL A 119 -14.71 1.03 8.42
N GLN A 120 -13.76 1.79 7.88
CA GLN A 120 -12.38 1.84 8.38
C GLN A 120 -12.30 2.38 9.81
N ALA A 121 -13.11 3.40 10.12
CA ALA A 121 -13.10 4.06 11.42
C ALA A 121 -13.69 3.18 12.53
N ILE A 122 -14.59 2.26 12.19
CA ILE A 122 -15.36 1.47 13.19
C ILE A 122 -14.81 0.08 13.44
N ASN A 123 -13.82 -0.41 12.72
CA ASN A 123 -13.31 -1.78 12.85
C ASN A 123 -12.98 -2.17 14.31
N LYS A 124 -12.25 -1.32 15.03
CA LYS A 124 -11.87 -1.56 16.43
C LYS A 124 -13.09 -1.56 17.34
N HIS A 125 -14.02 -0.63 17.12
CA HIS A 125 -15.27 -0.54 17.87
C HIS A 125 -16.13 -1.79 17.69
N VAL A 126 -16.31 -2.22 16.45
CA VAL A 126 -17.09 -3.43 16.12
C VAL A 126 -16.47 -4.68 16.74
N SER A 127 -15.15 -4.80 16.74
CA SER A 127 -14.43 -5.92 17.37
C SER A 127 -14.66 -5.94 18.90
N SER A 128 -14.57 -4.79 19.56
CA SER A 128 -14.83 -4.68 21.00
C SER A 128 -16.29 -4.94 21.34
N ILE A 129 -17.23 -4.36 20.58
CA ILE A 129 -18.68 -4.59 20.78
C ILE A 129 -19.00 -6.07 20.59
N LYS A 130 -18.42 -6.72 19.57
CA LYS A 130 -18.63 -8.15 19.33
C LYS A 130 -18.12 -8.99 20.49
N TYR A 131 -16.93 -8.70 20.99
CA TYR A 131 -16.35 -9.41 22.13
C TYR A 131 -17.24 -9.32 23.37
N GLU A 132 -17.63 -8.10 23.77
CA GLU A 132 -18.47 -7.86 24.93
C GLU A 132 -19.89 -8.47 24.79
N PHE A 133 -20.44 -8.38 23.58
CA PHE A 133 -21.76 -9.00 23.31
C PHE A 133 -21.69 -10.52 23.40
N ASP A 134 -20.66 -11.16 22.81
CA ASP A 134 -20.54 -12.61 22.83
C ASP A 134 -20.27 -13.12 24.24
N GLN A 135 -19.51 -12.42 25.10
CA GLN A 135 -19.32 -12.75 26.51
C GLN A 135 -20.64 -12.70 27.28
N LYS A 136 -21.37 -11.57 27.24
CA LYS A 136 -22.65 -11.40 27.93
C LYS A 136 -23.73 -12.38 27.43
N PHE A 137 -23.72 -12.66 26.15
CA PHE A 137 -24.66 -13.62 25.57
C PHE A 137 -24.35 -15.04 26.01
N GLN A 138 -23.11 -15.41 26.16
CA GLN A 138 -22.70 -16.71 26.66
C GLN A 138 -23.14 -16.89 28.15
N GLU A 139 -22.85 -15.90 29.00
CA GLU A 139 -23.26 -15.88 30.38
C GLU A 139 -24.80 -16.02 30.51
N PHE A 140 -25.53 -15.25 29.70
CA PHE A 140 -26.99 -15.33 29.65
C PHE A 140 -27.51 -16.71 29.20
N LEU A 141 -26.85 -17.34 28.21
CA LEU A 141 -27.19 -18.68 27.74
C LEU A 141 -26.97 -19.74 28.85
N ASP A 142 -25.86 -19.63 29.57
CA ASP A 142 -25.50 -20.55 30.63
C ASP A 142 -26.51 -20.44 31.78
N GLU A 143 -26.93 -19.23 32.18
CA GLU A 143 -27.98 -18.99 33.15
C GLU A 143 -29.30 -19.61 32.71
N LYS A 144 -29.70 -19.40 31.44
CA LYS A 144 -30.95 -19.97 30.90
C LYS A 144 -30.91 -21.47 30.79
N LYS A 145 -29.76 -22.04 30.53
CA LYS A 145 -29.54 -23.48 30.48
C LYS A 145 -29.65 -24.12 31.86
N GLU A 146 -29.03 -23.48 32.87
CA GLU A 146 -29.15 -23.92 34.26
C GLU A 146 -30.62 -23.84 34.76
N GLU A 147 -31.32 -22.77 34.43
CA GLU A 147 -32.75 -22.62 34.71
C GLU A 147 -33.60 -23.74 34.07
N PHE A 148 -33.29 -24.09 32.81
CA PHE A 148 -33.98 -25.17 32.10
C PHE A 148 -33.73 -26.55 32.73
N VAL A 149 -32.47 -26.85 33.08
CA VAL A 149 -32.09 -28.08 33.74
C VAL A 149 -32.69 -28.18 35.13
N SER A 150 -32.72 -27.09 35.91
CA SER A 150 -33.34 -27.03 37.24
C SER A 150 -34.84 -27.30 37.22
N LYS A 151 -35.51 -27.02 36.10
CA LYS A 151 -36.93 -27.34 35.86
C LYS A 151 -37.17 -28.76 35.34
N GLY A 152 -36.14 -29.59 35.31
CA GLY A 152 -36.19 -30.99 34.89
C GLY A 152 -36.00 -31.24 33.40
N GLY A 153 -35.54 -30.24 32.67
CA GLY A 153 -35.16 -30.38 31.26
C GLY A 153 -33.80 -31.09 31.07
N ASN A 154 -33.64 -31.79 29.95
CA ASN A 154 -32.35 -32.38 29.61
C ASN A 154 -31.49 -31.34 28.90
N GLU A 155 -30.24 -31.23 29.28
CA GLU A 155 -29.24 -30.30 28.69
C GLU A 155 -29.14 -30.42 27.17
N ILE A 156 -29.25 -31.62 26.60
CA ILE A 156 -29.18 -31.90 25.16
C ILE A 156 -30.38 -31.31 24.41
N ASP A 157 -31.52 -31.15 25.07
CA ASP A 157 -32.75 -30.64 24.47
C ASP A 157 -32.88 -29.10 24.57
N PHE A 158 -31.93 -28.47 25.26
CA PHE A 158 -31.96 -27.01 25.42
C PHE A 158 -31.84 -26.32 24.07
N ARG A 159 -32.81 -25.46 23.73
CA ARG A 159 -32.83 -24.61 22.54
C ARG A 159 -33.30 -23.22 22.96
N TYR A 160 -32.48 -22.23 22.70
CA TYR A 160 -32.80 -20.85 22.98
C TYR A 160 -32.71 -19.99 21.75
N ASN A 161 -33.74 -19.24 21.44
CA ASN A 161 -33.79 -18.30 20.33
C ASN A 161 -33.91 -16.87 20.87
N SER A 162 -32.86 -16.07 20.70
CA SER A 162 -32.81 -14.69 21.16
C SER A 162 -33.08 -13.73 20.01
N VAL A 163 -34.02 -12.81 20.22
CA VAL A 163 -34.28 -11.71 19.28
C VAL A 163 -33.07 -10.78 19.22
N THR A 164 -32.46 -10.46 20.35
CA THR A 164 -31.30 -9.59 20.46
C THR A 164 -30.10 -10.18 19.73
N LYS A 165 -29.83 -11.51 19.83
CA LYS A 165 -28.77 -12.19 19.08
C LYS A 165 -29.02 -12.16 17.57
N ARG A 166 -30.26 -12.31 17.14
CA ARG A 166 -30.62 -12.23 15.73
C ARG A 166 -30.37 -10.82 15.18
N GLN A 167 -30.83 -9.79 15.89
CA GLN A 167 -30.59 -8.40 15.52
C GLN A 167 -29.09 -8.07 15.46
N PHE A 168 -28.31 -8.54 16.45
CA PHE A 168 -26.87 -8.40 16.43
C PHE A 168 -26.27 -9.02 15.18
N ASN A 169 -26.62 -10.26 14.86
CA ASN A 169 -26.11 -10.98 13.71
C ASN A 169 -26.47 -10.30 12.38
N GLU A 170 -27.68 -9.74 12.25
CA GLU A 170 -28.11 -8.99 11.08
C GLU A 170 -27.23 -7.74 10.87
N VAL A 171 -27.05 -6.93 11.91
CA VAL A 171 -26.22 -5.72 11.83
C VAL A 171 -24.74 -6.06 11.60
N TYR A 172 -24.25 -7.10 12.27
CA TYR A 172 -22.87 -7.56 12.07
C TYR A 172 -22.62 -8.12 10.66
N SER A 173 -23.62 -8.79 10.08
CA SER A 173 -23.56 -9.26 8.70
C SER A 173 -23.52 -8.07 7.71
N ASP A 174 -24.35 -7.04 7.93
CA ASP A 174 -24.33 -5.80 7.12
C ASP A 174 -22.97 -5.10 7.19
N PHE A 175 -22.39 -5.02 8.39
CA PHE A 175 -21.02 -4.51 8.56
C PHE A 175 -19.99 -5.30 7.76
N ARG A 176 -20.02 -6.64 7.85
CA ARG A 176 -19.09 -7.51 7.12
C ARG A 176 -19.23 -7.32 5.62
N GLU A 177 -20.45 -7.27 5.10
CA GLU A 177 -20.70 -7.05 3.69
C GLU A 177 -20.14 -5.69 3.21
N LYS A 178 -20.42 -4.61 3.95
CA LYS A 178 -19.87 -3.27 3.65
C LYS A 178 -18.34 -3.24 3.68
N ARG A 179 -17.74 -3.91 4.67
CA ARG A 179 -16.29 -4.02 4.81
C ARG A 179 -15.68 -4.77 3.62
N ASP A 180 -16.24 -5.91 3.26
CA ASP A 180 -15.73 -6.72 2.17
C ASP A 180 -15.89 -6.02 0.81
N GLN A 181 -16.99 -5.29 0.60
CA GLN A 181 -17.19 -4.43 -0.57
C GLN A 181 -16.17 -3.29 -0.63
N TYR A 182 -15.89 -2.65 0.50
CA TYR A 182 -14.90 -1.59 0.59
C TYR A 182 -13.49 -2.09 0.22
N TYR A 183 -13.04 -3.17 0.86
CA TYR A 183 -11.70 -3.72 0.58
C TYR A 183 -11.57 -4.26 -0.85
N LYS A 184 -12.63 -4.83 -1.40
CA LYS A 184 -12.65 -5.25 -2.80
C LYS A 184 -12.49 -4.08 -3.77
N LYS A 185 -13.17 -2.97 -3.52
CA LYS A 185 -13.04 -1.74 -4.33
C LYS A 185 -11.65 -1.13 -4.18
N LEU A 186 -11.11 -1.11 -2.95
CA LEU A 186 -9.77 -0.61 -2.66
C LEU A 186 -8.71 -1.43 -3.41
N ASP A 187 -8.73 -2.76 -3.30
CA ASP A 187 -7.82 -3.66 -3.99
C ASP A 187 -7.88 -3.44 -5.52
N GLN A 188 -9.08 -3.29 -6.07
CA GLN A 188 -9.28 -3.03 -7.49
C GLN A 188 -8.71 -1.66 -7.91
N SER A 189 -8.88 -0.64 -7.08
CA SER A 189 -8.31 0.69 -7.31
C SER A 189 -6.78 0.66 -7.27
N LEU A 190 -6.19 0.01 -6.25
CA LEU A 190 -4.75 -0.14 -6.12
C LEU A 190 -4.12 -0.87 -7.32
N LYS A 191 -4.75 -1.95 -7.80
CA LYS A 191 -4.32 -2.67 -9.01
C LYS A 191 -4.39 -1.81 -10.26
N THR A 192 -5.46 -1.03 -10.42
CA THR A 192 -5.62 -0.11 -11.54
C THR A 192 -4.54 0.98 -11.52
N ASN A 193 -4.23 1.53 -10.35
CA ASN A 193 -3.19 2.53 -10.19
C ASN A 193 -1.79 1.94 -10.45
N LEU A 194 -1.56 0.70 -10.01
CA LEU A 194 -0.32 -0.02 -10.32
C LEU A 194 -0.13 -0.15 -11.84
N GLN A 195 -1.16 -0.56 -12.56
CA GLN A 195 -1.08 -0.67 -14.02
C GLN A 195 -0.78 0.68 -14.66
N LYS A 196 -1.43 1.77 -14.24
CA LYS A 196 -1.13 3.13 -14.72
C LYS A 196 0.35 3.50 -14.52
N ARG A 197 0.93 3.17 -13.35
CA ARG A 197 2.35 3.46 -13.07
C ARG A 197 3.28 2.62 -13.94
N LEU A 198 2.96 1.37 -14.19
CA LEU A 198 3.72 0.52 -15.10
C LEU A 198 3.65 1.04 -16.55
N ASP A 199 2.47 1.46 -17.00
CA ASP A 199 2.30 2.06 -18.32
C ASP A 199 3.14 3.34 -18.48
N ILE A 200 3.18 4.20 -17.46
CA ILE A 200 4.02 5.41 -17.44
C ILE A 200 5.50 5.05 -17.53
N ILE A 201 5.95 4.00 -16.84
CA ILE A 201 7.34 3.53 -16.92
C ILE A 201 7.69 3.05 -18.34
N GLU A 202 6.79 2.31 -18.99
CA GLU A 202 7.01 1.86 -20.37
C GLU A 202 7.01 3.04 -21.35
N GLU A 203 6.13 4.02 -21.20
CA GLU A 203 6.17 5.25 -22.00
C GLU A 203 7.46 6.03 -21.76
N LEU A 204 7.94 6.12 -20.51
CA LEU A 204 9.20 6.79 -20.16
C LEU A 204 10.41 6.12 -20.81
N LYS A 205 10.45 4.77 -20.86
CA LYS A 205 11.47 4.02 -21.58
C LYS A 205 11.47 4.36 -23.06
N GLY A 206 10.29 4.46 -23.67
CA GLY A 206 10.14 4.75 -25.09
C GLY A 206 10.52 6.17 -25.49
N LEU A 207 10.60 7.14 -24.57
CA LEU A 207 10.91 8.55 -24.91
C LEU A 207 12.30 8.76 -25.54
N ILE A 208 13.27 7.91 -25.21
CA ILE A 208 14.64 8.02 -25.72
C ILE A 208 14.84 7.38 -27.08
N ASP A 209 13.87 6.57 -27.52
CA ASP A 209 13.94 5.82 -28.79
C ASP A 209 13.23 6.54 -29.95
N VAL A 210 12.60 7.67 -29.68
CA VAL A 210 11.83 8.43 -30.68
C VAL A 210 12.68 9.53 -31.29
N GLU A 211 12.74 9.59 -32.63
CA GLU A 211 13.38 10.68 -33.39
C GLU A 211 12.47 11.94 -33.41
N GLU A 212 12.15 12.46 -32.24
CA GLU A 212 11.38 13.71 -32.09
C GLU A 212 12.30 14.89 -31.72
N ASP A 213 11.76 16.12 -31.88
CA ASP A 213 12.44 17.33 -31.37
C ASP A 213 12.55 17.23 -29.83
N ILE A 214 13.74 17.56 -29.32
CA ILE A 214 14.07 17.48 -27.90
C ILE A 214 13.10 18.23 -26.99
N ASN A 215 12.54 19.37 -27.47
CA ASN A 215 11.55 20.12 -26.70
C ASN A 215 10.23 19.36 -26.59
N THR A 216 9.80 18.67 -27.66
CA THR A 216 8.61 17.81 -27.64
C THR A 216 8.82 16.64 -26.69
N THR A 217 9.98 15.95 -26.80
CA THR A 217 10.34 14.85 -25.90
C THR A 217 10.38 15.30 -24.43
N TYR A 218 10.92 16.49 -24.16
CA TYR A 218 10.95 17.05 -22.82
C TYR A 218 9.54 17.40 -22.28
N ASN A 219 8.65 17.93 -23.13
CA ASN A 219 7.27 18.20 -22.74
C ASN A 219 6.50 16.90 -22.45
N ASN A 220 6.70 15.85 -23.26
CA ASN A 220 6.13 14.53 -23.02
C ASN A 220 6.64 13.94 -21.69
N PHE A 221 7.93 14.11 -21.41
CA PHE A 221 8.50 13.71 -20.12
C PHE A 221 7.84 14.44 -18.92
N LYS A 222 7.63 15.76 -19.03
CA LYS A 222 6.94 16.52 -17.98
C LYS A 222 5.47 16.06 -17.80
N ASP A 223 4.80 15.69 -18.87
CA ASP A 223 3.46 15.11 -18.78
C ASP A 223 3.48 13.77 -18.06
N LEU A 224 4.44 12.89 -18.36
CA LEU A 224 4.61 11.62 -17.64
C LEU A 224 4.86 11.82 -16.15
N GLN A 225 5.67 12.80 -15.76
CA GLN A 225 5.88 13.15 -14.36
C GLN A 225 4.58 13.62 -13.68
N ASN A 226 3.76 14.42 -14.37
CA ASN A 226 2.46 14.84 -13.85
C ASN A 226 1.50 13.66 -13.69
N ARG A 227 1.45 12.79 -14.69
CA ARG A 227 0.62 11.57 -14.64
C ARG A 227 1.07 10.63 -13.51
N TRP A 228 2.38 10.51 -13.28
CA TRP A 228 2.93 9.74 -12.16
C TRP A 228 2.46 10.27 -10.80
N ARG A 229 2.57 11.58 -10.57
CA ARG A 229 2.09 12.22 -9.33
C ARG A 229 0.61 11.97 -9.07
N ASN A 230 -0.20 11.95 -10.13
CA ASN A 230 -1.65 11.81 -10.06
C ASN A 230 -2.14 10.36 -10.22
N ALA A 231 -1.25 9.38 -10.33
CA ALA A 231 -1.63 7.98 -10.57
C ALA A 231 -2.33 7.32 -9.37
N GLY A 232 -2.18 7.89 -8.18
CA GLY A 232 -2.77 7.37 -6.95
C GLY A 232 -1.92 6.28 -6.27
N PRO A 233 -2.39 5.80 -5.12
CA PRO A 233 -1.69 4.78 -4.34
C PRO A 233 -1.69 3.41 -5.04
N ILE A 234 -0.65 2.61 -4.74
CA ILE A 234 -0.46 1.25 -5.28
C ILE A 234 -0.27 0.26 -4.11
N PRO A 235 -0.38 -1.07 -4.35
CA PRO A 235 -0.16 -2.06 -3.30
C PRO A 235 1.24 -1.94 -2.71
N ARG A 236 1.33 -2.06 -1.38
CA ARG A 236 2.58 -1.97 -0.61
C ARG A 236 3.66 -2.92 -1.14
N SER A 237 3.30 -4.15 -1.48
CA SER A 237 4.22 -5.15 -2.03
C SER A 237 4.95 -4.73 -3.31
N ASN A 238 4.37 -3.81 -4.07
CA ASN A 238 4.91 -3.35 -5.35
C ASN A 238 5.57 -1.97 -5.27
N TYR A 239 5.40 -1.26 -4.14
CA TYR A 239 5.76 0.14 -4.01
C TYR A 239 7.25 0.40 -4.28
N ASN A 240 8.13 -0.31 -3.59
CA ASN A 240 9.57 -0.11 -3.70
C ASN A 240 10.11 -0.48 -5.09
N ASP A 241 9.65 -1.58 -5.67
CA ASP A 241 10.12 -2.03 -6.98
C ASP A 241 9.67 -1.10 -8.10
N VAL A 242 8.41 -0.66 -8.07
CA VAL A 242 7.86 0.28 -9.04
C VAL A 242 8.55 1.63 -8.94
N TRP A 243 8.80 2.12 -7.71
CA TRP A 243 9.52 3.37 -7.48
C TRP A 243 10.96 3.30 -7.98
N ARG A 244 11.71 2.24 -7.66
CA ARG A 244 13.10 2.04 -8.13
C ARG A 244 13.19 2.00 -9.66
N THR A 245 12.25 1.28 -10.29
CA THR A 245 12.20 1.17 -11.76
C THR A 245 11.91 2.52 -12.39
N TYR A 246 10.93 3.27 -11.86
CA TYR A 246 10.63 4.62 -12.33
C TYR A 246 11.85 5.56 -12.19
N HIS A 247 12.46 5.57 -11.01
CA HIS A 247 13.61 6.42 -10.72
C HIS A 247 14.80 6.10 -11.61
N HIS A 248 15.07 4.81 -11.86
CA HIS A 248 16.12 4.37 -12.79
C HIS A 248 15.91 4.92 -14.21
N HIS A 249 14.68 4.82 -14.75
CA HIS A 249 14.38 5.35 -16.08
C HIS A 249 14.34 6.87 -16.13
N MET A 250 13.99 7.52 -15.04
CA MET A 250 14.14 8.96 -14.86
C MET A 250 15.61 9.39 -15.01
N GLU A 251 16.54 8.70 -14.33
CA GLU A 251 17.97 8.99 -14.44
C GLU A 251 18.50 8.79 -15.85
N ILE A 252 18.11 7.70 -16.52
CA ILE A 252 18.45 7.45 -17.93
C ILE A 252 17.97 8.60 -18.81
N PHE A 253 16.75 9.09 -18.61
CA PHE A 253 16.21 10.20 -19.37
C PHE A 253 17.02 11.50 -19.14
N TYR A 254 17.38 11.80 -17.90
CA TYR A 254 18.23 12.97 -17.61
C TYR A 254 19.63 12.85 -18.20
N ASP A 255 20.19 11.64 -18.28
CA ASP A 255 21.46 11.41 -18.99
C ASP A 255 21.29 11.61 -20.51
N PHE A 256 20.15 11.20 -21.08
CA PHE A 256 19.80 11.48 -22.47
C PHE A 256 19.70 12.98 -22.76
N LEU A 257 19.13 13.77 -21.84
CA LEU A 257 19.09 15.23 -21.94
C LEU A 257 20.49 15.91 -21.94
N HIS A 258 21.55 15.14 -21.80
CA HIS A 258 22.92 15.68 -21.81
C HIS A 258 23.24 16.50 -23.05
N LEU A 259 22.60 16.23 -24.18
CA LEU A 259 22.70 17.02 -25.42
C LEU A 259 22.08 18.42 -25.28
N ASN A 260 21.18 18.62 -24.33
CA ASN A 260 20.49 19.89 -24.04
C ASN A 260 20.72 20.31 -22.58
N ARG A 261 21.96 20.67 -22.26
CA ARG A 261 22.46 20.97 -20.91
C ARG A 261 21.61 22.02 -20.18
N GLU A 262 21.15 23.04 -20.91
CA GLU A 262 20.41 24.16 -20.33
C GLU A 262 19.09 23.69 -19.66
N LEU A 263 18.33 22.83 -20.33
CA LEU A 263 17.07 22.31 -19.78
C LEU A 263 17.32 21.41 -18.56
N ARG A 264 18.31 20.54 -18.65
CA ARG A 264 18.69 19.65 -17.55
C ARG A 264 19.19 20.41 -16.33
N ASP A 265 20.07 21.37 -16.53
CA ASP A 265 20.69 22.14 -15.45
C ASP A 265 19.67 23.04 -14.76
N LEU A 266 18.71 23.59 -15.51
CA LEU A 266 17.59 24.33 -14.94
C LEU A 266 16.71 23.43 -14.06
N ASP A 267 16.39 22.22 -14.51
CA ASP A 267 15.61 21.26 -13.76
C ASP A 267 16.34 20.79 -12.50
N PHE A 268 17.61 20.46 -12.60
CA PHE A 268 18.43 20.09 -11.45
C PHE A 268 18.50 21.19 -10.39
N LYS A 269 18.62 22.44 -10.82
CA LYS A 269 18.62 23.59 -9.92
C LYS A 269 17.27 23.71 -9.19
N HIS A 270 16.18 23.63 -9.95
CA HIS A 270 14.84 23.68 -9.37
C HIS A 270 14.61 22.52 -8.37
N ASN A 271 14.95 21.29 -8.74
CA ASN A 271 14.83 20.13 -7.87
C ASN A 271 15.68 20.27 -6.59
N LEU A 272 16.87 20.86 -6.69
CA LEU A 272 17.72 21.12 -5.54
C LEU A 272 17.06 22.15 -4.58
N GLU A 273 16.54 23.25 -5.14
CA GLU A 273 15.84 24.27 -4.34
C GLU A 273 14.62 23.69 -3.61
N GLU A 274 13.84 22.86 -4.29
CA GLU A 274 12.67 22.19 -3.67
C GLU A 274 13.09 21.19 -2.58
N LYS A 275 14.12 20.38 -2.82
CA LYS A 275 14.66 19.47 -1.81
C LYS A 275 15.24 20.20 -0.61
N GLN A 276 15.90 21.34 -0.79
CA GLN A 276 16.38 22.18 0.31
C GLN A 276 15.23 22.66 1.21
N LYS A 277 14.11 23.09 0.61
CA LYS A 277 12.91 23.46 1.39
C LYS A 277 12.35 22.29 2.20
N LEU A 278 12.37 21.07 1.64
CA LEU A 278 11.94 19.87 2.39
C LEU A 278 12.89 19.58 3.56
N VAL A 279 14.20 19.73 3.37
CA VAL A 279 15.17 19.56 4.46
C VAL A 279 14.93 20.57 5.57
N GLU A 280 14.82 21.86 5.25
CA GLU A 280 14.53 22.92 6.22
C GLU A 280 13.23 22.63 6.99
N ARG A 281 12.19 22.13 6.29
CA ARG A 281 10.95 21.78 6.95
C ARG A 281 11.09 20.56 7.84
N ALA A 282 11.82 19.50 7.40
CA ALA A 282 12.10 18.31 8.20
C ALA A 282 12.91 18.64 9.46
N GLU A 283 13.90 19.54 9.36
CA GLU A 283 14.67 20.04 10.51
C GLU A 283 13.77 20.79 11.49
N ALA A 284 12.87 21.64 11.00
CA ALA A 284 11.92 22.39 11.85
C ALA A 284 10.92 21.47 12.59
N LEU A 285 10.66 20.26 12.11
CA LEU A 285 9.80 19.30 12.82
C LEU A 285 10.40 18.82 14.15
N ALA A 286 11.71 18.94 14.33
CA ALA A 286 12.36 18.64 15.62
C ALA A 286 11.82 19.51 16.77
N ASP A 287 11.34 20.72 16.48
CA ASP A 287 10.82 21.67 17.45
C ASP A 287 9.27 21.64 17.57
N GLU A 288 8.57 20.88 16.73
CA GLU A 288 7.10 20.77 16.77
C GLU A 288 6.65 20.06 18.06
N PRO A 289 5.81 20.67 18.92
CA PRO A 289 5.41 20.10 20.20
C PRO A 289 4.53 18.84 20.05
N ASP A 290 3.68 18.76 19.02
CA ASP A 290 2.87 17.59 18.73
C ASP A 290 3.66 16.58 17.89
N LEU A 291 4.19 15.56 18.57
CA LEU A 291 4.98 14.49 17.94
C LEU A 291 4.22 13.71 16.88
N GLY A 292 2.93 13.46 17.11
CA GLY A 292 2.10 12.74 16.15
C GLY A 292 1.89 13.53 14.85
N LYS A 293 1.68 14.86 14.98
CA LYS A 293 1.59 15.77 13.83
C LYS A 293 2.93 15.86 13.11
N ALA A 294 4.04 16.04 13.86
CA ALA A 294 5.38 16.11 13.28
C ALA A 294 5.72 14.85 12.47
N PHE A 295 5.39 13.68 12.98
CA PHE A 295 5.67 12.42 12.30
C PHE A 295 4.83 12.25 11.02
N ARG A 296 3.54 12.57 11.04
CA ARG A 296 2.68 12.55 9.84
C ARG A 296 3.18 13.53 8.76
N GLU A 297 3.64 14.70 9.19
CA GLU A 297 4.22 15.67 8.26
C GLU A 297 5.54 15.16 7.67
N LEU A 298 6.41 14.52 8.47
CA LEU A 298 7.65 13.89 7.99
C LEU A 298 7.36 12.82 6.92
N GLN A 299 6.34 11.99 7.11
CA GLN A 299 5.90 11.01 6.12
C GLN A 299 5.49 11.70 4.79
N THR A 300 4.78 12.82 4.89
CA THR A 300 4.39 13.60 3.71
C THR A 300 5.62 14.19 3.00
N LEU A 301 6.59 14.74 3.74
CA LEU A 301 7.83 15.26 3.17
C LEU A 301 8.63 14.17 2.47
N HIS A 302 8.68 12.97 3.06
CA HIS A 302 9.36 11.82 2.47
C HIS A 302 8.69 11.36 1.15
N LYS A 303 7.36 11.34 1.10
CA LYS A 303 6.60 11.06 -0.10
C LYS A 303 6.88 12.09 -1.21
N ILE A 304 6.82 13.39 -0.89
CA ILE A 304 7.15 14.47 -1.83
C ILE A 304 8.57 14.33 -2.36
N TRP A 305 9.54 14.02 -1.48
CA TRP A 305 10.93 13.79 -1.88
C TRP A 305 11.09 12.69 -2.92
N LYS A 306 10.37 11.58 -2.76
CA LYS A 306 10.45 10.43 -3.65
C LYS A 306 9.61 10.58 -4.93
N GLU A 307 8.36 11.03 -4.78
CA GLU A 307 7.38 10.98 -5.86
C GLU A 307 7.26 12.27 -6.65
N ASP A 308 7.46 13.44 -6.02
CA ASP A 308 7.13 14.72 -6.63
C ASP A 308 8.35 15.48 -7.15
N ILE A 309 9.52 15.28 -6.54
CA ILE A 309 10.74 16.03 -6.89
C ILE A 309 11.69 15.10 -7.62
N GLY A 310 12.17 15.57 -8.80
CA GLY A 310 13.12 14.85 -9.61
C GLY A 310 14.53 14.78 -9.02
N PRO A 311 15.50 14.19 -9.77
CA PRO A 311 16.88 14.08 -9.35
C PRO A 311 17.58 15.46 -9.33
N VAL A 312 18.68 15.53 -8.58
CA VAL A 312 19.57 16.68 -8.52
C VAL A 312 20.92 16.35 -9.18
N ALA A 313 21.71 17.36 -9.49
CA ALA A 313 23.06 17.18 -10.02
C ALA A 313 23.91 16.31 -9.08
N LYS A 314 24.81 15.50 -9.66
CA LYS A 314 25.63 14.52 -8.92
C LYS A 314 26.44 15.16 -7.77
N GLU A 315 26.90 16.40 -7.96
CA GLU A 315 27.68 17.14 -6.97
C GLU A 315 26.92 17.41 -5.67
N HIS A 316 25.60 17.57 -5.76
CA HIS A 316 24.73 17.92 -4.62
C HIS A 316 23.98 16.74 -4.06
N ARG A 317 24.00 15.58 -4.72
CA ARG A 317 23.15 14.42 -4.38
C ARG A 317 23.42 13.89 -2.99
N GLU A 318 24.68 13.65 -2.65
CA GLU A 318 25.05 13.10 -1.35
C GLU A 318 24.81 14.09 -0.23
N GLU A 319 25.17 15.36 -0.41
CA GLU A 319 25.02 16.39 0.60
C GLU A 319 23.55 16.60 0.98
N ILE A 320 22.66 16.75 -0.02
CA ILE A 320 21.24 17.00 0.25
C ILE A 320 20.56 15.78 0.85
N TRP A 321 20.98 14.57 0.45
CA TRP A 321 20.51 13.31 1.03
C TRP A 321 20.93 13.16 2.50
N GLU A 322 22.20 13.45 2.83
CA GLU A 322 22.70 13.37 4.20
C GLU A 322 21.95 14.33 5.14
N LYS A 323 21.64 15.54 4.67
CA LYS A 323 20.86 16.50 5.44
C LYS A 323 19.45 15.99 5.71
N PHE A 324 18.74 15.49 4.69
CA PHE A 324 17.41 14.95 4.85
C PHE A 324 17.36 13.71 5.75
N SER A 325 18.29 12.79 5.55
CA SER A 325 18.47 11.59 6.37
C SER A 325 18.76 11.93 7.84
N THR A 326 19.59 12.93 8.10
CA THR A 326 19.90 13.39 9.46
C THR A 326 18.67 13.96 10.15
N ALA A 327 17.89 14.79 9.47
CA ALA A 327 16.63 15.32 10.01
C ALA A 327 15.63 14.19 10.31
N THR A 328 15.52 13.20 9.41
CA THR A 328 14.67 12.01 9.60
C THR A 328 15.09 11.22 10.86
N LYS A 329 16.40 10.95 11.02
CA LYS A 329 16.93 10.25 12.19
C LYS A 329 16.65 11.00 13.50
N ALA A 330 16.79 12.31 13.51
CA ALA A 330 16.48 13.13 14.67
C ALA A 330 15.02 12.97 15.11
N MET A 331 14.09 12.92 14.15
CA MET A 331 12.67 12.70 14.42
C MET A 331 12.38 11.29 14.96
N HIS A 332 13.02 10.25 14.40
CA HIS A 332 12.87 8.88 14.91
C HIS A 332 13.40 8.75 16.34
N HIS A 333 14.56 9.33 16.61
CA HIS A 333 15.13 9.35 17.97
C HIS A 333 14.18 10.02 18.97
N ARG A 334 13.65 11.20 18.63
CA ARG A 334 12.68 11.91 19.46
C ARG A 334 11.41 11.09 19.71
N ARG A 335 10.92 10.38 18.69
CA ARG A 335 9.76 9.48 18.84
C ARG A 335 10.07 8.33 19.81
N GLN A 336 11.24 7.72 19.67
CA GLN A 336 11.69 6.64 20.55
C GLN A 336 11.84 7.10 22.00
N GLU A 337 12.45 8.25 22.25
CA GLU A 337 12.56 8.82 23.59
C GLU A 337 11.19 9.05 24.23
N HIS A 338 10.26 9.62 23.49
CA HIS A 338 8.89 9.85 23.98
C HIS A 338 8.17 8.53 24.36
N PHE A 339 8.31 7.47 23.56
CA PHE A 339 7.73 6.17 23.93
C PHE A 339 8.39 5.57 25.16
N GLN A 340 9.71 5.68 25.33
CA GLN A 340 10.42 5.22 26.52
C GLN A 340 10.02 6.00 27.79
N GLU A 341 9.72 7.28 27.66
CA GLU A 341 9.20 8.10 28.77
C GLU A 341 7.78 7.67 29.17
N LEU A 342 6.93 7.40 28.18
CA LEU A 342 5.58 6.87 28.43
C LEU A 342 5.62 5.50 29.12
N GLU A 343 6.49 4.58 28.69
CA GLU A 343 6.67 3.28 29.34
C GLU A 343 7.14 3.40 30.80
N LYS A 344 8.00 4.37 31.12
CA LYS A 344 8.48 4.61 32.48
C LYS A 344 7.41 5.25 33.38
N SER A 345 6.38 5.84 32.81
CA SER A 345 5.31 6.53 33.54
C SER A 345 4.13 5.62 33.90
N TYR A 346 4.07 4.42 33.35
CA TYR A 346 3.12 3.36 33.69
C TYR A 346 3.76 2.31 34.59
#